data_84e1bbfd70dd8918788480d475747ad2
#
_entry.id   84e1bbfd70dd8918788480d475747ad2
#
_cell.length_a   1.000
_cell.length_b   1.000
_cell.length_c   1.000
_cell.angle_alpha   90.00
_cell.angle_beta   90.00
_cell.angle_gamma   90.00
#
_symmetry.space_group_name_H-M   'P 1'
#
loop_
_entity.id
_entity.type
_entity.pdbx_description
1 polymer ?
#
loop_
_entity_poly.entity_id
_entity_poly.type
_entity_poly.pdbx_seq_one_letter_code
_entity_poly.pdbx_strand_id
1 'polypeptide(L)'
;MLSFCQRFIMKIQSDNIGHKTRLRNRFVNEGMENFEPHEVLEVMLYKSFPYSDTNALAHRLIDRFGSFAAVLEAPYTELEKVEGMGRSSAITLSMWREFFRYYERSKRIGRNELCTVDRLPQIASALLKGSVTEEMHVLCLDVKSRLLGTVKISQNSPTFVSA
;
A
#
# COMPACT_ATOMS: atom_id res chain seq x y z
N MET A 1 -37.68 17.88 16.77
CA MET A 1 -36.63 18.47 17.61
C MET A 1 -35.56 17.39 17.82
N LEU A 2 -34.36 17.49 17.18
CA LEU A 2 -33.32 16.50 17.29
C LEU A 2 -32.75 16.48 18.71
N SER A 3 -32.51 15.26 19.27
CA SER A 3 -31.94 15.10 20.61
C SER A 3 -30.52 15.69 20.65
N PHE A 4 -30.03 16.09 21.82
CA PHE A 4 -28.68 16.60 22.03
C PHE A 4 -27.62 15.62 21.48
N CYS A 5 -27.83 14.34 21.66
CA CYS A 5 -26.95 13.27 21.18
C CYS A 5 -26.91 13.23 19.64
N GLN A 6 -28.04 13.40 18.95
CA GLN A 6 -28.08 13.44 17.49
C GLN A 6 -27.37 14.67 16.91
N ARG A 7 -27.49 15.85 17.53
CA ARG A 7 -26.75 17.05 17.12
C ARG A 7 -25.25 16.91 17.33
N PHE A 8 -24.83 16.25 18.41
CA PHE A 8 -23.42 16.00 18.71
C PHE A 8 -22.80 15.05 17.69
N ILE A 9 -23.49 13.93 17.37
CA ILE A 9 -23.04 12.97 16.35
C ILE A 9 -22.94 13.63 14.96
N MET A 10 -23.95 14.44 14.57
CA MET A 10 -23.93 15.16 13.29
C MET A 10 -22.80 16.17 13.22
N LYS A 11 -22.45 16.85 14.32
CA LYS A 11 -21.32 17.78 14.37
C LYS A 11 -19.98 17.04 14.19
N ILE A 12 -19.75 15.95 14.90
CA ILE A 12 -18.52 15.13 14.75
C ILE A 12 -18.38 14.63 13.30
N GLN A 13 -19.47 14.15 12.69
CA GLN A 13 -19.46 13.70 11.29
C GLN A 13 -19.12 14.83 10.32
N SER A 14 -19.67 16.03 10.55
CA SER A 14 -19.39 17.23 9.76
C SER A 14 -17.92 17.65 9.85
N ASP A 15 -17.35 17.64 11.07
CA ASP A 15 -15.94 18.01 11.29
C ASP A 15 -14.99 17.02 10.64
N ASN A 16 -15.28 15.71 10.71
CA ASN A 16 -14.50 14.66 10.06
C ASN A 16 -14.54 14.74 8.52
N ILE A 17 -15.73 15.04 7.95
CA ILE A 17 -15.86 15.26 6.51
C ILE A 17 -15.06 16.48 6.08
N GLY A 18 -15.10 17.56 6.86
CA GLY A 18 -14.33 18.78 6.62
C GLY A 18 -12.82 18.53 6.63
N HIS A 19 -12.33 17.74 7.59
CA HIS A 19 -10.91 17.36 7.68
C HIS A 19 -10.48 16.54 6.46
N LYS A 20 -11.22 15.50 6.11
CA LYS A 20 -10.95 14.67 4.92
C LYS A 20 -10.93 15.49 3.62
N THR A 21 -11.82 16.47 3.51
CA THR A 21 -11.87 17.37 2.35
C THR A 21 -10.64 18.28 2.31
N ARG A 22 -10.21 18.83 3.44
CA ARG A 22 -8.99 19.67 3.52
C ARG A 22 -7.74 18.88 3.10
N LEU A 23 -7.55 17.64 3.59
CA LEU A 23 -6.41 16.80 3.20
C LEU A 23 -6.41 16.47 1.70
N ARG A 24 -7.58 16.16 1.12
CA ARG A 24 -7.69 15.94 -0.33
C ARG A 24 -7.37 17.19 -1.14
N ASN A 25 -7.85 18.35 -0.72
CA ASN A 25 -7.56 19.63 -1.39
C ASN A 25 -6.07 19.96 -1.28
N ARG A 26 -5.43 19.70 -0.14
CA ARG A 26 -3.99 19.87 0.03
C ARG A 26 -3.22 18.93 -0.91
N PHE A 27 -3.62 17.67 -1.03
CA PHE A 27 -3.04 16.75 -2.01
C PHE A 27 -3.14 17.27 -3.46
N VAL A 28 -4.30 17.80 -3.84
CA VAL A 28 -4.51 18.33 -5.21
C VAL A 28 -3.62 19.53 -5.49
N ASN A 29 -3.39 20.38 -4.48
CA ASN A 29 -2.62 21.61 -4.65
C ASN A 29 -1.11 21.43 -4.50
N GLU A 30 -0.65 20.52 -3.63
CA GLU A 30 0.74 20.44 -3.16
C GLU A 30 1.35 19.03 -3.36
N GLY A 31 0.55 18.02 -3.74
CA GLY A 31 1.00 16.63 -3.76
C GLY A 31 1.11 16.04 -2.35
N MET A 32 1.92 14.96 -2.22
CA MET A 32 2.14 14.28 -0.93
C MET A 32 3.51 14.56 -0.31
N GLU A 33 4.34 15.41 -0.90
CA GLU A 33 5.74 15.62 -0.46
C GLU A 33 5.84 16.14 0.99
N ASN A 34 4.86 16.94 1.40
CA ASN A 34 4.81 17.57 2.73
C ASN A 34 3.79 16.90 3.67
N PHE A 35 3.37 15.67 3.35
CA PHE A 35 2.45 14.91 4.22
C PHE A 35 3.23 14.18 5.29
N GLU A 36 2.75 14.28 6.51
CA GLU A 36 3.27 13.45 7.61
C GLU A 36 2.85 11.98 7.44
N PRO A 37 3.61 11.01 7.97
CA PRO A 37 3.31 9.59 7.83
C PRO A 37 1.88 9.19 8.22
N HIS A 38 1.34 9.79 9.28
CA HIS A 38 -0.03 9.53 9.72
C HIS A 38 -1.07 10.11 8.76
N GLU A 39 -0.81 11.27 8.13
CA GLU A 39 -1.71 11.88 7.15
C GLU A 39 -1.85 11.01 5.88
N VAL A 40 -0.74 10.40 5.44
CA VAL A 40 -0.76 9.44 4.32
C VAL A 40 -1.62 8.22 4.67
N LEU A 41 -1.44 7.66 5.87
CA LEU A 41 -2.27 6.55 6.36
C LEU A 41 -3.75 6.94 6.46
N GLU A 42 -4.06 8.14 6.92
CA GLU A 42 -5.43 8.65 6.94
C GLU A 42 -6.10 8.58 5.57
N VAL A 43 -5.42 9.09 4.54
CA VAL A 43 -5.94 9.08 3.17
C VAL A 43 -6.21 7.65 2.70
N MET A 44 -5.32 6.70 3.01
CA MET A 44 -5.49 5.29 2.66
C MET A 44 -6.70 4.66 3.37
N LEU A 45 -6.96 5.07 4.61
CA LEU A 45 -8.05 4.54 5.43
C LEU A 45 -9.43 5.13 5.08
N TYR A 46 -9.53 6.23 4.33
CA TYR A 46 -10.80 6.92 4.06
C TYR A 46 -11.88 6.02 3.45
N LYS A 47 -11.50 5.08 2.61
CA LYS A 47 -12.45 4.13 1.99
C LYS A 47 -13.01 3.13 3.00
N SER A 48 -12.19 2.67 3.92
CA SER A 48 -12.60 1.72 4.96
C SER A 48 -13.40 2.40 6.08
N PHE A 49 -13.19 3.71 6.29
CA PHE A 49 -13.80 4.49 7.36
C PHE A 49 -14.41 5.80 6.84
N PRO A 50 -15.50 5.72 6.05
CA PRO A 50 -16.05 6.91 5.39
C PRO A 50 -16.57 7.97 6.37
N TYR A 51 -17.09 7.56 7.52
CA TYR A 51 -17.74 8.44 8.50
C TYR A 51 -16.98 8.60 9.82
N SER A 52 -15.93 7.80 10.03
CA SER A 52 -15.16 7.79 11.28
C SER A 52 -13.94 8.70 11.17
N ASP A 53 -13.44 9.12 12.33
CA ASP A 53 -12.14 9.77 12.43
C ASP A 53 -11.03 8.74 12.18
N THR A 54 -10.22 9.00 11.17
CA THR A 54 -9.08 8.16 10.79
C THR A 54 -7.75 8.70 11.32
N ASN A 55 -7.72 9.93 11.84
CA ASN A 55 -6.51 10.54 12.39
C ASN A 55 -6.01 9.77 13.61
N ALA A 56 -6.88 9.61 14.62
CA ALA A 56 -6.52 8.87 15.83
C ALA A 56 -6.11 7.41 15.53
N LEU A 57 -6.73 6.76 14.53
CA LEU A 57 -6.37 5.41 14.10
C LEU A 57 -4.99 5.39 13.41
N ALA A 58 -4.72 6.37 12.55
CA ALA A 58 -3.43 6.49 11.86
C ALA A 58 -2.28 6.70 12.86
N HIS A 59 -2.48 7.55 13.88
CA HIS A 59 -1.52 7.73 14.96
C HIS A 59 -1.27 6.42 15.72
N ARG A 60 -2.31 5.70 16.15
CA ARG A 60 -2.15 4.40 16.83
C ARG A 60 -1.38 3.37 16.00
N LEU A 61 -1.57 3.38 14.69
CA LEU A 61 -0.80 2.51 13.79
C LEU A 61 0.68 2.89 13.77
N ILE A 62 1.00 4.18 13.61
CA ILE A 62 2.39 4.66 13.64
C ILE A 62 3.04 4.37 15.00
N ASP A 63 2.36 4.65 16.10
CA ASP A 63 2.87 4.43 17.46
C ASP A 63 3.19 2.94 17.70
N ARG A 64 2.32 2.04 17.21
CA ARG A 64 2.50 0.60 17.41
C ARG A 64 3.61 0.01 16.54
N PHE A 65 3.72 0.42 15.28
CA PHE A 65 4.65 -0.18 14.31
C PHE A 65 5.91 0.66 14.07
N GLY A 66 5.95 1.90 14.53
CA GLY A 66 7.11 2.79 14.50
C GLY A 66 7.28 3.60 13.22
N SER A 67 6.74 3.17 12.07
CA SER A 67 6.84 3.91 10.81
C SER A 67 5.74 3.53 9.82
N PHE A 68 5.53 4.40 8.82
CA PHE A 68 4.62 4.13 7.70
C PHE A 68 4.98 2.82 6.96
N ALA A 69 6.26 2.60 6.69
CA ALA A 69 6.72 1.38 6.03
C ALA A 69 6.41 0.14 6.87
N ALA A 70 6.71 0.18 8.17
CA ALA A 70 6.43 -0.94 9.07
C ALA A 70 4.93 -1.25 9.21
N VAL A 71 4.06 -0.23 9.14
CA VAL A 71 2.61 -0.44 9.08
C VAL A 71 2.22 -1.20 7.82
N LEU A 72 2.74 -0.82 6.65
CA LEU A 72 2.41 -1.50 5.39
C LEU A 72 3.02 -2.90 5.28
N GLU A 73 4.14 -3.15 5.94
CA GLU A 73 4.80 -4.45 5.97
C GLU A 73 4.18 -5.41 6.98
N ALA A 74 3.43 -4.88 7.96
CA ALA A 74 2.78 -5.69 8.97
C ALA A 74 1.72 -6.64 8.37
N PRO A 75 1.65 -7.90 8.84
CA PRO A 75 0.60 -8.81 8.43
C PRO A 75 -0.77 -8.30 8.93
N TYR A 76 -1.83 -8.55 8.16
CA TYR A 76 -3.17 -8.09 8.52
C TYR A 76 -3.62 -8.59 9.91
N THR A 77 -3.12 -9.75 10.37
CA THR A 77 -3.39 -10.32 11.69
C THR A 77 -2.82 -9.49 12.84
N GLU A 78 -1.76 -8.72 12.60
CA GLU A 78 -1.23 -7.77 13.57
C GLU A 78 -1.93 -6.40 13.48
N LEU A 79 -2.28 -5.99 12.26
CA LEU A 79 -3.02 -4.76 12.02
C LEU A 79 -4.42 -4.81 12.68
N GLU A 80 -5.13 -5.94 12.60
CA GLU A 80 -6.46 -6.11 13.19
C GLU A 80 -6.48 -6.03 14.73
N LYS A 81 -5.32 -6.17 15.39
CA LYS A 81 -5.19 -6.02 16.86
C LYS A 81 -5.15 -4.54 17.31
N VAL A 82 -5.03 -3.61 16.38
CA VAL A 82 -5.05 -2.18 16.70
C VAL A 82 -6.49 -1.75 16.98
N GLU A 83 -6.70 -1.05 18.09
CA GLU A 83 -8.02 -0.56 18.46
C GLU A 83 -8.64 0.31 17.34
N GLY A 84 -9.84 -0.02 16.93
CA GLY A 84 -10.54 0.64 15.83
C GLY A 84 -10.27 0.04 14.44
N MET A 85 -9.35 -0.92 14.33
CA MET A 85 -9.06 -1.63 13.08
C MET A 85 -9.82 -2.95 13.03
N GLY A 86 -10.81 -3.05 12.15
CA GLY A 86 -11.48 -4.31 11.89
C GLY A 86 -10.71 -5.17 10.87
N ARG A 87 -10.99 -6.49 10.85
CA ARG A 87 -10.35 -7.45 9.94
C ARG A 87 -10.41 -7.03 8.47
N SER A 88 -11.56 -6.58 7.98
CA SER A 88 -11.72 -6.13 6.59
C SER A 88 -10.84 -4.92 6.27
N SER A 89 -10.76 -3.95 7.18
CA SER A 89 -9.92 -2.76 7.01
C SER A 89 -8.43 -3.10 7.09
N ALA A 90 -8.04 -4.04 7.96
CA ALA A 90 -6.68 -4.53 8.07
C ALA A 90 -6.22 -5.23 6.78
N ILE A 91 -7.07 -6.09 6.20
CA ILE A 91 -6.81 -6.73 4.90
C ILE A 91 -6.68 -5.65 3.81
N THR A 92 -7.60 -4.68 3.74
CA THR A 92 -7.55 -3.60 2.76
C THR A 92 -6.26 -2.77 2.90
N LEU A 93 -5.82 -2.48 4.12
CA LEU A 93 -4.58 -1.75 4.35
C LEU A 93 -3.36 -2.57 3.90
N SER A 94 -3.31 -3.87 4.18
CA SER A 94 -2.20 -4.73 3.74
C SER A 94 -2.13 -4.90 2.20
N MET A 95 -3.26 -4.76 1.49
CA MET A 95 -3.28 -4.81 0.02
C MET A 95 -2.52 -3.65 -0.63
N TRP A 96 -2.40 -2.49 0.04
CA TRP A 96 -1.67 -1.35 -0.52
C TRP A 96 -0.21 -1.67 -0.83
N ARG A 97 0.46 -2.45 0.02
CA ARG A 97 1.82 -2.92 -0.27
C ARG A 97 1.88 -3.70 -1.59
N GLU A 98 0.91 -4.60 -1.82
CA GLU A 98 0.88 -5.39 -3.05
C GLU A 98 0.55 -4.52 -4.27
N PHE A 99 -0.28 -3.48 -4.13
CA PHE A 99 -0.53 -2.50 -5.20
C PHE A 99 0.74 -1.73 -5.55
N PHE A 100 1.53 -1.29 -4.57
CA PHE A 100 2.81 -0.64 -4.83
C PHE A 100 3.81 -1.58 -5.51
N ARG A 101 3.89 -2.82 -5.06
CA ARG A 101 4.74 -3.85 -5.70
C ARG A 101 4.31 -4.11 -7.14
N TYR A 102 3.01 -4.26 -7.39
CA TYR A 102 2.47 -4.45 -8.73
C TYR A 102 2.77 -3.25 -9.63
N TYR A 103 2.56 -2.04 -9.13
CA TYR A 103 2.83 -0.80 -9.86
C TYR A 103 4.31 -0.69 -10.25
N GLU A 104 5.23 -0.88 -9.31
CA GLU A 104 6.66 -0.82 -9.57
C GLU A 104 7.10 -1.88 -10.59
N ARG A 105 6.57 -3.08 -10.48
CA ARG A 105 6.82 -4.15 -11.45
C ARG A 105 6.29 -3.80 -12.84
N SER A 106 5.08 -3.26 -12.94
CA SER A 106 4.47 -2.89 -14.21
C SER A 106 5.21 -1.79 -14.96
N LYS A 107 5.89 -0.90 -14.23
CA LYS A 107 6.74 0.14 -14.85
C LYS A 107 8.01 -0.41 -15.49
N ARG A 108 8.58 -1.45 -14.90
CA ARG A 108 9.97 -1.85 -15.18
C ARG A 108 10.11 -3.06 -16.08
N ILE A 109 9.06 -3.88 -16.19
CA ILE A 109 9.06 -5.06 -17.03
C ILE A 109 8.19 -4.76 -18.25
N GLY A 110 8.76 -3.98 -19.20
CA GLY A 110 8.19 -3.85 -20.53
C GLY A 110 8.31 -5.20 -21.28
N ARG A 111 7.22 -5.69 -21.86
CA ARG A 111 7.29 -6.79 -22.83
C ARG A 111 8.29 -6.43 -23.91
N ASN A 112 9.23 -7.30 -24.25
CA ASN A 112 10.29 -7.09 -25.22
C ASN A 112 11.51 -6.25 -24.77
N GLU A 113 11.69 -6.00 -23.49
CA GLU A 113 12.89 -5.31 -23.03
C GLU A 113 14.13 -6.21 -23.16
N LEU A 114 15.21 -5.68 -23.77
CA LEU A 114 16.49 -6.37 -23.88
C LEU A 114 17.09 -6.53 -22.47
N CYS A 115 17.28 -7.79 -22.06
CA CYS A 115 17.89 -8.14 -20.78
C CYS A 115 19.42 -8.19 -20.96
N THR A 116 20.06 -7.04 -21.09
CA THR A 116 21.52 -6.92 -21.14
C THR A 116 22.12 -7.02 -19.75
N VAL A 117 23.41 -7.37 -19.65
CA VAL A 117 24.12 -7.46 -18.36
C VAL A 117 24.00 -6.16 -17.56
N ASP A 118 24.03 -5.00 -18.23
CA ASP A 118 23.89 -3.67 -17.59
C ASP A 118 22.49 -3.41 -17.03
N ARG A 119 21.46 -4.08 -17.55
CA ARG A 119 20.06 -3.94 -17.11
C ARG A 119 19.61 -4.99 -16.09
N LEU A 120 20.34 -6.10 -16.00
CA LEU A 120 20.02 -7.17 -15.02
C LEU A 120 19.88 -6.66 -13.58
N PRO A 121 20.75 -5.78 -13.04
CA PRO A 121 20.60 -5.27 -11.68
C PRO A 121 19.31 -4.46 -11.50
N GLN A 122 18.88 -3.72 -12.52
CA GLN A 122 17.65 -2.92 -12.47
C GLN A 122 16.41 -3.81 -12.48
N ILE A 123 16.41 -4.87 -13.31
CA ILE A 123 15.33 -5.85 -13.37
C ILE A 123 15.25 -6.63 -12.04
N ALA A 124 16.39 -7.10 -11.54
CA ALA A 124 16.46 -7.80 -10.26
C ALA A 124 15.95 -6.92 -9.09
N SER A 125 16.41 -5.67 -9.04
CA SER A 125 15.93 -4.70 -8.05
C SER A 125 14.43 -4.47 -8.13
N ALA A 126 13.86 -4.44 -9.35
CA ALA A 126 12.40 -4.29 -9.53
C ALA A 126 11.62 -5.50 -9.04
N LEU A 127 12.14 -6.71 -9.27
CA LEU A 127 11.48 -7.95 -8.85
C LEU A 127 11.55 -8.18 -7.34
N LEU A 128 12.69 -7.83 -6.72
CA LEU A 128 12.96 -8.12 -5.31
C LEU A 128 12.61 -6.96 -4.38
N LYS A 129 12.35 -5.76 -4.91
CA LYS A 129 12.04 -4.58 -4.11
C LYS A 129 10.74 -4.77 -3.32
N GLY A 130 10.84 -4.64 -2.00
CA GLY A 130 9.73 -4.83 -1.06
C GLY A 130 9.48 -6.27 -0.66
N SER A 131 10.34 -7.23 -1.05
CA SER A 131 10.34 -8.57 -0.47
C SER A 131 10.92 -8.54 0.94
N VAL A 132 10.16 -9.06 1.89
CA VAL A 132 10.57 -9.21 3.31
C VAL A 132 11.21 -10.58 3.54
N THR A 133 11.03 -11.52 2.59
CA THR A 133 11.53 -12.89 2.62
C THR A 133 12.43 -13.15 1.43
N GLU A 134 13.28 -14.17 1.54
CA GLU A 134 14.07 -14.65 0.40
C GLU A 134 13.15 -15.14 -0.72
N GLU A 135 13.34 -14.60 -1.91
CA GLU A 135 12.58 -14.95 -3.10
C GLU A 135 13.55 -15.31 -4.24
N MET A 136 13.23 -16.36 -4.97
CA MET A 136 13.94 -16.72 -6.19
C MET A 136 13.04 -16.41 -7.39
N HIS A 137 13.60 -15.69 -8.35
CA HIS A 137 12.94 -15.39 -9.62
C HIS A 137 13.77 -15.90 -10.79
N VAL A 138 13.12 -16.56 -11.74
CA VAL A 138 13.72 -17.00 -13.00
C VAL A 138 13.26 -16.07 -14.12
N LEU A 139 14.20 -15.49 -14.85
CA LEU A 139 13.94 -14.67 -16.03
C LEU A 139 13.92 -15.58 -17.26
N CYS A 140 12.81 -15.62 -17.96
CA CYS A 140 12.69 -16.34 -19.24
C CYS A 140 13.02 -15.37 -20.37
N LEU A 141 14.03 -15.71 -21.17
CA LEU A 141 14.50 -14.85 -22.26
C LEU A 141 14.33 -15.58 -23.61
N ASP A 142 14.12 -14.80 -24.68
CA ASP A 142 14.19 -15.32 -26.04
C ASP A 142 15.65 -15.43 -26.54
N VAL A 143 15.84 -15.95 -27.73
CA VAL A 143 17.15 -16.11 -28.38
C VAL A 143 17.87 -14.76 -28.66
N LYS A 144 17.14 -13.65 -28.56
CA LYS A 144 17.68 -12.29 -28.72
C LYS A 144 17.83 -11.58 -27.35
N SER A 145 17.82 -12.35 -26.24
CA SER A 145 17.90 -11.84 -24.86
C SER A 145 16.77 -10.86 -24.49
N ARG A 146 15.59 -11.00 -25.08
CA ARG A 146 14.42 -10.21 -24.71
C ARG A 146 13.64 -10.94 -23.62
N LEU A 147 13.17 -10.19 -22.63
CA LEU A 147 12.39 -10.74 -21.54
C LEU A 147 11.02 -11.21 -22.03
N LEU A 148 10.77 -12.52 -21.95
CA LEU A 148 9.50 -13.16 -22.25
C LEU A 148 8.58 -13.20 -21.03
N GLY A 149 9.16 -13.31 -19.83
CA GLY A 149 8.43 -13.38 -18.59
C GLY A 149 9.32 -13.69 -17.39
N THR A 150 8.74 -13.66 -16.22
CA THR A 150 9.41 -14.03 -14.97
C THR A 150 8.63 -15.09 -14.22
N VAL A 151 9.33 -16.06 -13.64
CA VAL A 151 8.74 -17.09 -12.79
C VAL A 151 9.26 -16.90 -11.37
N LYS A 152 8.34 -16.73 -10.42
CA LYS A 152 8.68 -16.77 -8.99
C LYS A 152 8.67 -18.22 -8.53
N ILE A 153 9.79 -18.69 -7.98
CA ILE A 153 9.88 -20.00 -7.33
C ILE A 153 9.61 -19.80 -5.85
N SER A 154 8.46 -20.32 -5.37
CA SER A 154 8.18 -20.41 -3.93
C SER A 154 8.61 -21.77 -3.42
N GLN A 155 8.88 -21.88 -2.12
CA GLN A 155 9.26 -23.18 -1.50
C GLN A 155 8.22 -24.30 -1.70
N ASN A 156 6.97 -23.97 -2.07
CA ASN A 156 5.88 -24.93 -2.18
C ASN A 156 5.30 -25.14 -3.59
N SER A 157 5.60 -24.30 -4.57
CA SER A 157 5.20 -24.50 -5.99
C SER A 157 5.73 -23.39 -6.87
N PRO A 158 6.14 -23.66 -8.12
CA PRO A 158 6.43 -22.62 -9.08
C PRO A 158 5.12 -21.94 -9.50
N THR A 159 4.97 -20.67 -9.21
CA THR A 159 3.84 -19.87 -9.70
C THR A 159 4.27 -19.13 -10.97
N PHE A 160 3.75 -19.54 -12.10
CA PHE A 160 3.98 -18.85 -13.36
C PHE A 160 3.22 -17.52 -13.34
N VAL A 161 3.94 -16.43 -13.38
CA VAL A 161 3.38 -15.11 -13.66
C VAL A 161 3.66 -14.83 -15.13
N SER A 162 2.65 -15.05 -15.98
CA SER A 162 2.72 -14.63 -17.39
C SER A 162 2.85 -13.11 -17.45
N ALA A 163 3.81 -12.66 -18.22
CA ALA A 163 4.00 -11.26 -18.56
C ALA A 163 2.86 -10.72 -19.43
#